data_2e8e206fcbed9e23313bbdb6d4cc6bbe
#
_entry.id   2e8e206fcbed9e23313bbdb6d4cc6bbe
#
_cell.length_a   1.000
_cell.length_b   1.000
_cell.length_c   1.000
_cell.angle_alpha   90.00
_cell.angle_beta   90.00
_cell.angle_gamma   90.00
#
_symmetry.space_group_name_H-M   'P 1'
#
loop_
_entity.id
_entity.type
_entity.pdbx_description
1 polymer ?
#
loop_
_entity_poly.entity_id
_entity_poly.type
_entity_poly.pdbx_seq_one_letter_code
_entity_poly.pdbx_strand_id
1 'polypeptide(L)'
;DEAGVPAGVFNLVNGDGPTVGAALSAHPDVDMMSFTGSTRAGSLVAQNAAPTVKRVTQELGGKSPNLILNDADLEAAVTRGVLHMYNNTGQSCNAPSRMLVPRDRLAEAEQIAAAVSQSIVVGDTASQDTNMGPVVSKVQWDKIQGLIQQGIDEGAKLVCGGTGLPEGVETGHYV
;
A
#
# COMPACT_ATOMS: atom_id res chain seq x y z
N ASP A 1 -3.82 -2.77 -31.70
CA ASP A 1 -3.97 -2.65 -33.16
C ASP A 1 -3.34 -1.35 -33.69
N GLU A 2 -3.64 -0.20 -33.12
CA GLU A 2 -3.05 1.10 -33.52
C GLU A 2 -1.52 1.16 -33.33
N ALA A 3 -0.99 0.50 -32.31
CA ALA A 3 0.45 0.43 -32.04
C ALA A 3 1.20 -0.57 -32.96
N GLY A 4 0.51 -1.30 -33.85
CA GLY A 4 1.11 -2.26 -34.76
C GLY A 4 1.64 -3.53 -34.06
N VAL A 5 1.23 -3.84 -32.85
CA VAL A 5 1.61 -5.08 -32.15
C VAL A 5 0.93 -6.26 -32.84
N PRO A 6 1.68 -7.30 -33.30
CA PRO A 6 1.09 -8.47 -33.92
C PRO A 6 0.08 -9.19 -33.04
N ALA A 7 -0.94 -9.77 -33.60
CA ALA A 7 -1.94 -10.57 -32.89
C ALA A 7 -1.26 -11.72 -32.12
N GLY A 8 -1.68 -11.95 -30.89
CA GLY A 8 -1.14 -13.00 -30.03
C GLY A 8 0.11 -12.62 -29.21
N VAL A 9 0.75 -11.46 -29.49
CA VAL A 9 1.91 -10.99 -28.69
C VAL A 9 1.47 -10.49 -27.30
N PHE A 10 0.32 -9.86 -27.21
CA PHE A 10 -0.28 -9.42 -25.95
C PHE A 10 -1.68 -10.04 -25.81
N ASN A 11 -1.88 -10.76 -24.70
CA ASN A 11 -3.15 -11.41 -24.39
C ASN A 11 -3.57 -11.06 -22.96
N LEU A 12 -4.75 -10.48 -22.78
CA LEU A 12 -5.33 -10.15 -21.49
C LEU A 12 -6.37 -11.21 -21.09
N VAL A 13 -6.16 -11.83 -19.91
CA VAL A 13 -7.11 -12.77 -19.31
C VAL A 13 -7.50 -12.22 -17.95
N ASN A 14 -8.79 -11.93 -17.76
CA ASN A 14 -9.33 -11.49 -16.49
C ASN A 14 -9.67 -12.68 -15.59
N GLY A 15 -9.46 -12.51 -14.29
CA GLY A 15 -9.84 -13.49 -13.28
C GLY A 15 -9.17 -13.21 -11.92
N ASP A 16 -9.51 -14.00 -10.93
CA ASP A 16 -8.93 -13.88 -9.61
C ASP A 16 -7.58 -14.60 -9.48
N GLY A 17 -6.81 -14.23 -8.46
CA GLY A 17 -5.51 -14.82 -8.19
C GLY A 17 -5.56 -16.33 -7.90
N PRO A 18 -6.49 -16.81 -7.04
CA PRO A 18 -6.64 -18.24 -6.73
C PRO A 18 -6.98 -19.13 -7.93
N THR A 19 -7.66 -18.61 -8.92
CA THR A 19 -8.07 -19.37 -10.12
C THR A 19 -7.13 -19.13 -11.29
N VAL A 20 -7.21 -17.94 -11.90
CA VAL A 20 -6.43 -17.63 -13.12
C VAL A 20 -4.95 -17.47 -12.82
N GLY A 21 -4.60 -16.76 -11.75
CA GLY A 21 -3.20 -16.59 -11.35
C GLY A 21 -2.51 -17.90 -10.98
N ALA A 22 -3.20 -18.78 -10.25
CA ALA A 22 -2.71 -20.10 -9.91
C ALA A 22 -2.54 -20.99 -11.17
N ALA A 23 -3.53 -20.99 -12.09
CA ALA A 23 -3.47 -21.73 -13.34
C ALA A 23 -2.28 -21.29 -14.22
N LEU A 24 -2.10 -19.98 -14.40
CA LEU A 24 -0.97 -19.44 -15.16
C LEU A 24 0.38 -19.79 -14.53
N SER A 25 0.50 -19.66 -13.20
CA SER A 25 1.76 -19.95 -12.52
C SER A 25 2.16 -21.42 -12.59
N ALA A 26 1.18 -22.33 -12.65
CA ALA A 26 1.42 -23.77 -12.74
C ALA A 26 1.51 -24.29 -14.21
N HIS A 27 1.09 -23.49 -15.21
CA HIS A 27 0.96 -23.98 -16.58
C HIS A 27 2.33 -24.33 -17.18
N PRO A 28 2.50 -25.53 -17.80
CA PRO A 28 3.79 -25.98 -18.31
C PRO A 28 4.29 -25.15 -19.49
N ASP A 29 3.39 -24.56 -20.29
CA ASP A 29 3.73 -23.75 -21.48
C ASP A 29 3.98 -22.27 -21.14
N VAL A 30 3.96 -21.89 -19.87
CA VAL A 30 4.36 -20.56 -19.42
C VAL A 30 5.83 -20.62 -18.98
N ASP A 31 6.70 -19.91 -19.67
CA ASP A 31 8.15 -19.95 -19.45
C ASP A 31 8.61 -19.09 -18.28
N MET A 32 7.88 -18.02 -17.95
CA MET A 32 8.25 -17.08 -16.90
C MET A 32 7.02 -16.46 -16.26
N MET A 33 7.11 -16.22 -14.95
CA MET A 33 6.14 -15.43 -14.18
C MET A 33 6.76 -14.12 -13.71
N SER A 34 6.05 -13.03 -13.91
CA SER A 34 6.31 -11.73 -13.25
C SER A 34 5.10 -11.40 -12.39
N PHE A 35 5.32 -11.25 -11.09
CA PHE A 35 4.25 -11.09 -10.12
C PHE A 35 4.46 -9.85 -9.25
N THR A 36 3.41 -9.04 -9.09
CA THR A 36 3.35 -7.95 -8.11
C THR A 36 2.17 -8.20 -7.18
N GLY A 37 2.41 -8.19 -5.87
CA GLY A 37 1.36 -8.38 -4.88
C GLY A 37 1.86 -8.71 -3.48
N SER A 38 1.05 -9.45 -2.70
CA SER A 38 1.42 -9.80 -1.33
C SER A 38 2.49 -10.90 -1.27
N THR A 39 3.30 -10.90 -0.21
CA THR A 39 4.30 -11.96 0.07
C THR A 39 3.66 -13.35 0.06
N ARG A 40 2.48 -13.52 0.65
CA ARG A 40 1.74 -14.79 0.64
C ARG A 40 1.43 -15.26 -0.77
N ALA A 41 0.90 -14.39 -1.62
CA ALA A 41 0.58 -14.75 -3.00
C ALA A 41 1.84 -14.99 -3.84
N GLY A 42 2.89 -14.20 -3.66
CA GLY A 42 4.18 -14.41 -4.34
C GLY A 42 4.82 -15.75 -3.99
N SER A 43 4.75 -16.18 -2.72
CA SER A 43 5.21 -17.50 -2.29
C SER A 43 4.43 -18.62 -3.00
N LEU A 44 3.10 -18.49 -3.15
CA LEU A 44 2.28 -19.46 -3.88
C LEU A 44 2.63 -19.50 -5.37
N VAL A 45 2.83 -18.35 -6.00
CA VAL A 45 3.28 -18.27 -7.40
C VAL A 45 4.61 -19.01 -7.60
N ALA A 46 5.58 -18.78 -6.71
CA ALA A 46 6.87 -19.44 -6.78
C ALA A 46 6.75 -20.98 -6.58
N GLN A 47 5.92 -21.42 -5.62
CA GLN A 47 5.65 -22.82 -5.39
C GLN A 47 5.00 -23.50 -6.61
N ASN A 48 3.98 -22.86 -7.20
CA ASN A 48 3.31 -23.40 -8.39
C ASN A 48 4.25 -23.46 -9.61
N ALA A 49 5.18 -22.52 -9.74
CA ALA A 49 6.14 -22.46 -10.83
C ALA A 49 7.28 -23.48 -10.70
N ALA A 50 7.59 -23.93 -9.50
CA ALA A 50 8.75 -24.79 -9.20
C ALA A 50 8.79 -26.11 -9.99
N PRO A 51 7.68 -26.86 -10.22
CA PRO A 51 7.72 -28.12 -10.96
C PRO A 51 8.25 -28.02 -12.40
N THR A 52 8.09 -26.86 -13.03
CA THR A 52 8.57 -26.61 -14.40
C THR A 52 9.87 -25.80 -14.43
N VAL A 53 10.44 -25.48 -13.26
CA VAL A 53 11.69 -24.69 -13.10
C VAL A 53 11.61 -23.32 -13.82
N LYS A 54 10.40 -22.80 -14.04
CA LYS A 54 10.23 -21.51 -14.71
C LYS A 54 10.75 -20.36 -13.83
N ARG A 55 11.26 -19.34 -14.49
CA ARG A 55 11.73 -18.13 -13.79
C ARG A 55 10.55 -17.36 -13.17
N VAL A 56 10.72 -16.90 -11.94
CA VAL A 56 9.75 -16.05 -11.25
C VAL A 56 10.45 -14.77 -10.79
N THR A 57 9.94 -13.62 -11.22
CA THR A 57 10.29 -12.31 -10.66
C THR A 57 9.17 -11.82 -9.77
N GLN A 58 9.50 -11.19 -8.65
CA GLN A 58 8.53 -10.82 -7.62
C GLN A 58 8.76 -9.41 -7.14
N GLU A 59 7.70 -8.59 -7.17
CA GLU A 59 7.57 -7.32 -6.50
C GLU A 59 6.52 -7.46 -5.40
N LEU A 60 6.95 -7.34 -4.14
CA LEU A 60 6.13 -7.67 -2.99
C LEU A 60 5.93 -6.46 -2.08
N GLY A 61 5.01 -6.59 -1.13
CA GLY A 61 4.73 -5.55 -0.16
C GLY A 61 5.86 -5.36 0.85
N GLY A 62 5.84 -4.22 1.51
CA GLY A 62 6.84 -3.86 2.51
C GLY A 62 6.33 -2.88 3.55
N LYS A 63 7.20 -2.56 4.50
CA LYS A 63 7.08 -1.47 5.47
C LYS A 63 8.38 -0.67 5.43
N SER A 64 8.50 0.16 4.38
CA SER A 64 9.73 0.90 4.10
C SER A 64 10.08 1.86 5.23
N PRO A 65 11.35 1.92 5.66
CA PRO A 65 11.79 2.90 6.66
C PRO A 65 11.95 4.28 6.02
N ASN A 66 11.56 5.30 6.76
CA ASN A 66 11.91 6.70 6.52
C ASN A 66 12.83 7.15 7.66
N LEU A 67 14.10 7.31 7.38
CA LEU A 67 15.11 7.65 8.39
C LEU A 67 15.32 9.15 8.43
N ILE A 68 14.98 9.78 9.55
CA ILE A 68 15.22 11.20 9.81
C ILE A 68 16.53 11.33 10.60
N LEU A 69 17.53 11.95 9.99
CA LEU A 69 18.82 12.18 10.62
C LEU A 69 18.79 13.46 11.49
N ASN A 70 19.75 13.58 12.41
CA ASN A 70 19.79 14.69 13.35
C ASN A 70 19.96 16.06 12.70
N ASP A 71 20.63 16.12 11.57
CA ASP A 71 20.92 17.33 10.79
C ASP A 71 19.86 17.64 9.72
N ALA A 72 18.78 16.83 9.65
CA ALA A 72 17.70 17.06 8.72
C ALA A 72 16.83 18.28 9.15
N ASP A 73 16.33 19.00 8.15
CA ASP A 73 15.19 19.88 8.33
C ASP A 73 13.97 19.02 8.68
N LEU A 74 13.61 18.99 9.97
CA LEU A 74 12.59 18.08 10.50
C LEU A 74 11.23 18.36 9.88
N GLU A 75 10.84 19.63 9.78
CA GLU A 75 9.53 20.01 9.23
C GLU A 75 9.38 19.55 7.78
N ALA A 76 10.35 19.86 6.95
CA ALA A 76 10.35 19.44 5.55
C ALA A 76 10.42 17.92 5.39
N ALA A 77 11.23 17.24 6.19
CA ALA A 77 11.43 15.79 6.11
C ALA A 77 10.19 15.00 6.56
N VAL A 78 9.58 15.38 7.70
CA VAL A 78 8.36 14.75 8.22
C VAL A 78 7.18 15.02 7.29
N THR A 79 6.98 16.27 6.87
CA THR A 79 5.91 16.65 5.93
C THR A 79 5.98 15.81 4.66
N ARG A 80 7.15 15.74 4.03
CA ARG A 80 7.35 14.95 2.81
C ARG A 80 7.12 13.46 3.05
N GLY A 81 7.57 12.94 4.18
CA GLY A 81 7.40 11.53 4.56
C GLY A 81 5.94 11.14 4.74
N VAL A 82 5.15 11.98 5.42
CA VAL A 82 3.71 11.76 5.64
C VAL A 82 2.95 11.82 4.31
N LEU A 83 3.18 12.86 3.50
CA LEU A 83 2.53 13.00 2.19
C LEU A 83 2.87 11.82 1.26
N HIS A 84 4.14 11.38 1.24
CA HIS A 84 4.54 10.24 0.43
C HIS A 84 3.88 8.93 0.92
N MET A 85 3.77 8.75 2.23
CA MET A 85 3.09 7.56 2.80
C MET A 85 1.60 7.53 2.43
N TYR A 86 0.95 8.68 2.33
CA TYR A 86 -0.48 8.78 1.98
C TYR A 86 -0.80 8.64 0.49
N ASN A 87 0.22 8.67 -0.39
CA ASN A 87 0.00 8.41 -1.81
C ASN A 87 -0.75 7.09 -2.00
N ASN A 88 -1.78 7.11 -2.85
CA ASN A 88 -2.65 5.97 -3.12
C ASN A 88 -3.23 5.34 -1.84
N THR A 89 -3.53 6.17 -0.85
CA THR A 89 -4.07 5.74 0.47
C THR A 89 -3.14 4.73 1.17
N GLY A 90 -1.81 4.91 1.04
CA GLY A 90 -0.82 4.00 1.61
C GLY A 90 -0.69 2.63 0.93
N GLN A 91 -1.42 2.39 -0.15
CA GLN A 91 -1.47 1.11 -0.86
C GLN A 91 -0.34 0.98 -1.89
N SER A 92 0.90 1.26 -1.48
CA SER A 92 2.10 1.20 -2.32
C SER A 92 3.20 0.39 -1.62
N CYS A 93 3.90 -0.46 -2.37
CA CYS A 93 4.97 -1.30 -1.84
C CYS A 93 6.14 -0.48 -1.24
N ASN A 94 6.37 0.72 -1.76
CA ASN A 94 7.42 1.65 -1.33
C ASN A 94 6.94 2.72 -0.33
N ALA A 95 5.69 2.65 0.14
CA ALA A 95 5.19 3.62 1.13
C ALA A 95 6.11 3.67 2.37
N PRO A 96 6.66 4.85 2.75
CA PRO A 96 7.60 4.98 3.87
C PRO A 96 6.85 4.98 5.22
N SER A 97 6.20 3.86 5.52
CA SER A 97 5.23 3.71 6.61
C SER A 97 5.86 3.56 8.00
N ARG A 98 7.19 3.49 8.10
CA ARG A 98 7.93 3.48 9.37
C ARG A 98 8.88 4.66 9.43
N MET A 99 8.45 5.76 10.05
CA MET A 99 9.30 6.92 10.26
C MET A 99 10.14 6.74 11.53
N LEU A 100 11.46 6.70 11.38
CA LEU A 100 12.42 6.57 12.48
C LEU A 100 13.03 7.95 12.75
N VAL A 101 12.74 8.48 13.93
CA VAL A 101 13.07 9.85 14.32
C VAL A 101 13.99 9.81 15.55
N PRO A 102 14.97 10.71 15.67
CA PRO A 102 15.73 10.87 16.92
C PRO A 102 14.79 11.07 18.12
N ARG A 103 15.10 10.37 19.23
CA ARG A 103 14.20 10.33 20.41
C ARG A 103 13.87 11.71 20.97
N ASP A 104 14.84 12.60 21.00
CA ASP A 104 14.71 13.98 21.48
C ASP A 104 13.88 14.88 20.57
N ARG A 105 13.65 14.47 19.32
CA ARG A 105 12.82 15.20 18.35
C ARG A 105 11.46 14.54 18.08
N LEU A 106 11.13 13.44 18.76
CA LEU A 106 9.93 12.67 18.50
C LEU A 106 8.65 13.50 18.70
N ALA A 107 8.56 14.28 19.78
CA ALA A 107 7.38 15.07 20.06
C ALA A 107 7.11 16.15 19.00
N GLU A 108 8.17 16.78 18.49
CA GLU A 108 8.08 17.75 17.39
C GLU A 108 7.62 17.07 16.09
N ALA A 109 8.19 15.91 15.77
CA ALA A 109 7.80 15.13 14.60
C ALA A 109 6.33 14.67 14.65
N GLU A 110 5.83 14.25 15.82
CA GLU A 110 4.41 13.90 16.02
C GLU A 110 3.49 15.10 15.76
N GLN A 111 3.85 16.30 16.21
CA GLN A 111 3.06 17.51 15.97
C GLN A 111 3.00 17.86 14.47
N ILE A 112 4.13 17.81 13.79
CA ILE A 112 4.21 18.07 12.35
C ILE A 112 3.37 17.00 11.60
N ALA A 113 3.54 15.73 11.92
CA ALA A 113 2.81 14.65 11.28
C ALA A 113 1.30 14.79 11.47
N ALA A 114 0.85 15.16 12.68
CA ALA A 114 -0.57 15.42 12.97
C ALA A 114 -1.11 16.59 12.14
N ALA A 115 -0.39 17.71 12.07
CA ALA A 115 -0.80 18.88 11.31
C ALA A 115 -0.91 18.58 9.81
N VAL A 116 0.07 17.86 9.25
CA VAL A 116 0.04 17.44 7.85
C VAL A 116 -1.12 16.48 7.59
N SER A 117 -1.35 15.50 8.46
CA SER A 117 -2.45 14.55 8.32
C SER A 117 -3.82 15.25 8.35
N GLN A 118 -4.00 16.23 9.21
CA GLN A 118 -5.23 17.02 9.30
C GLN A 118 -5.49 17.89 8.06
N SER A 119 -4.46 18.20 7.29
CA SER A 119 -4.61 18.95 6.02
C SER A 119 -5.08 18.10 4.84
N ILE A 120 -5.10 16.78 5.00
CA ILE A 120 -5.50 15.85 3.95
C ILE A 120 -7.03 15.75 3.90
N VAL A 121 -7.59 16.09 2.74
CA VAL A 121 -9.02 15.91 2.48
C VAL A 121 -9.28 14.49 1.99
N VAL A 122 -9.93 13.71 2.84
CA VAL A 122 -10.39 12.36 2.50
C VAL A 122 -11.83 12.45 2.00
N GLY A 123 -12.13 11.92 0.82
CA GLY A 123 -13.49 12.09 0.30
C GLY A 123 -13.72 11.53 -1.11
N ASP A 124 -14.79 12.02 -1.73
CA ASP A 124 -15.22 11.62 -3.06
C ASP A 124 -14.11 11.82 -4.11
N THR A 125 -13.77 10.75 -4.81
CA THR A 125 -12.74 10.76 -5.85
C THR A 125 -13.11 11.57 -7.11
N ALA A 126 -14.37 11.97 -7.26
CA ALA A 126 -14.82 12.89 -8.30
C ALA A 126 -14.58 14.36 -7.95
N SER A 127 -14.34 14.69 -6.69
CA SER A 127 -14.05 16.05 -6.24
C SER A 127 -12.58 16.42 -6.50
N GLN A 128 -12.35 17.61 -7.02
CA GLN A 128 -11.01 18.17 -7.22
C GLN A 128 -10.31 18.54 -5.89
N ASP A 129 -11.07 18.70 -4.82
CA ASP A 129 -10.53 19.03 -3.49
C ASP A 129 -10.06 17.81 -2.71
N THR A 130 -10.43 16.60 -3.16
CA THR A 130 -10.02 15.34 -2.50
C THR A 130 -8.55 15.03 -2.74
N ASN A 131 -7.81 14.81 -1.66
CA ASN A 131 -6.41 14.39 -1.71
C ASN A 131 -6.25 12.88 -1.57
N MET A 132 -7.15 12.21 -0.85
CA MET A 132 -7.06 10.78 -0.55
C MET A 132 -8.43 10.10 -0.73
N GLY A 133 -8.45 9.07 -1.56
CA GLY A 133 -9.61 8.26 -1.86
C GLY A 133 -9.76 7.05 -0.91
N PRO A 134 -10.67 6.10 -1.24
CA PRO A 134 -10.89 4.90 -0.46
C PRO A 134 -9.79 3.86 -0.68
N VAL A 135 -9.68 2.90 0.23
CA VAL A 135 -8.93 1.67 -0.01
C VAL A 135 -9.68 0.74 -0.96
N VAL A 136 -8.94 -0.17 -1.59
CA VAL A 136 -9.40 -0.97 -2.74
C VAL A 136 -10.64 -1.84 -2.49
N SER A 137 -10.91 -2.23 -1.25
CA SER A 137 -12.04 -3.12 -0.94
C SER A 137 -12.41 -3.14 0.54
N LYS A 138 -13.62 -3.64 0.83
CA LYS A 138 -14.06 -3.89 2.21
C LYS A 138 -13.13 -4.84 2.98
N VAL A 139 -12.61 -5.87 2.33
CA VAL A 139 -11.67 -6.81 2.96
C VAL A 139 -10.41 -6.11 3.44
N GLN A 140 -9.87 -5.19 2.64
CA GLN A 140 -8.72 -4.39 3.05
C GLN A 140 -9.08 -3.37 4.13
N TRP A 141 -10.25 -2.75 4.03
CA TRP A 141 -10.75 -1.83 5.04
C TRP A 141 -10.88 -2.52 6.40
N ASP A 142 -11.56 -3.67 6.47
CA ASP A 142 -11.73 -4.44 7.71
C ASP A 142 -10.37 -4.82 8.32
N LYS A 143 -9.42 -5.25 7.47
CA LYS A 143 -8.07 -5.58 7.91
C LYS A 143 -7.31 -4.38 8.48
N ILE A 144 -7.42 -3.22 7.84
CA ILE A 144 -6.76 -1.98 8.29
C ILE A 144 -7.36 -1.53 9.62
N GLN A 145 -8.69 -1.52 9.75
CA GLN A 145 -9.36 -1.20 11.01
C GLN A 145 -8.89 -2.11 12.16
N GLY A 146 -8.82 -3.42 11.90
CA GLY A 146 -8.31 -4.37 12.89
C GLY A 146 -6.84 -4.13 13.27
N LEU A 147 -5.99 -3.75 12.32
CA LEU A 147 -4.57 -3.45 12.60
C LEU A 147 -4.39 -2.13 13.37
N ILE A 148 -5.21 -1.12 13.09
CA ILE A 148 -5.22 0.13 13.85
C ILE A 148 -5.62 -0.16 15.30
N GLN A 149 -6.72 -0.90 15.50
CA GLN A 149 -7.17 -1.28 16.84
C GLN A 149 -6.12 -2.10 17.58
N GLN A 150 -5.49 -3.07 16.90
CA GLN A 150 -4.41 -3.86 17.49
C GLN A 150 -3.25 -2.97 17.94
N GLY A 151 -2.84 -1.98 17.14
CA GLY A 151 -1.78 -1.04 17.54
C GLY A 151 -2.14 -0.25 18.80
N ILE A 152 -3.40 0.18 18.93
CA ILE A 152 -3.90 0.85 20.14
C ILE A 152 -3.87 -0.09 21.33
N ASP A 153 -4.34 -1.32 21.18
CA ASP A 153 -4.39 -2.33 22.25
C ASP A 153 -2.98 -2.74 22.71
N GLU A 154 -2.00 -2.73 21.81
CA GLU A 154 -0.57 -2.95 22.11
C GLU A 154 0.11 -1.74 22.78
N GLY A 155 -0.59 -0.63 22.97
CA GLY A 155 -0.12 0.56 23.68
C GLY A 155 0.55 1.61 22.76
N ALA A 156 0.39 1.52 21.45
CA ALA A 156 0.81 2.59 20.56
C ALA A 156 0.00 3.86 20.80
N LYS A 157 0.69 5.01 20.81
CA LYS A 157 0.03 6.32 20.93
C LYS A 157 -0.64 6.66 19.60
N LEU A 158 -1.95 6.79 19.62
CA LEU A 158 -2.69 7.35 18.48
C LEU A 158 -2.47 8.87 18.42
N VAL A 159 -1.81 9.35 17.38
CA VAL A 159 -1.51 10.78 17.19
C VAL A 159 -2.67 11.47 16.47
N CYS A 160 -3.22 10.85 15.43
CA CYS A 160 -4.40 11.33 14.70
C CYS A 160 -5.04 10.16 13.94
N GLY A 161 -6.22 10.37 13.34
CA GLY A 161 -6.98 9.33 12.69
C GLY A 161 -7.60 8.34 13.68
N GLY A 162 -7.58 7.06 13.37
CA GLY A 162 -8.13 6.01 14.23
C GLY A 162 -9.00 5.03 13.46
N THR A 163 -9.89 4.36 14.17
CA THR A 163 -10.86 3.43 13.59
C THR A 163 -12.14 4.16 13.19
N GLY A 164 -12.89 3.58 12.26
CA GLY A 164 -14.14 4.14 11.73
C GLY A 164 -13.96 4.85 10.41
N LEU A 165 -14.97 5.58 9.99
CA LEU A 165 -14.93 6.42 8.80
C LEU A 165 -14.40 7.81 9.17
N PRO A 166 -13.65 8.47 8.27
CA PRO A 166 -13.26 9.87 8.46
C PRO A 166 -14.46 10.81 8.56
N GLU A 167 -14.25 11.96 9.22
CA GLU A 167 -15.29 13.00 9.34
C GLU A 167 -15.77 13.45 7.94
N GLY A 168 -17.09 13.60 7.80
CA GLY A 168 -17.72 14.00 6.53
C GLY A 168 -17.90 12.88 5.51
N VAL A 169 -17.49 11.65 5.82
CA VAL A 169 -17.67 10.49 4.95
C VAL A 169 -18.67 9.52 5.58
N GLU A 170 -19.81 9.30 4.93
CA GLU A 170 -20.89 8.44 5.47
C GLU A 170 -20.82 7.00 4.97
N THR A 171 -20.24 6.77 3.79
CA THR A 171 -20.24 5.46 3.14
C THR A 171 -18.92 5.23 2.39
N GLY A 172 -18.56 3.96 2.19
CA GLY A 172 -17.37 3.56 1.44
C GLY A 172 -16.27 2.97 2.32
N HIS A 173 -15.11 2.73 1.74
CA HIS A 173 -13.98 2.08 2.40
C HIS A 173 -12.85 3.08 2.69
N TYR A 174 -13.19 4.19 3.33
CA TYR A 174 -12.24 5.24 3.68
C TYR A 174 -11.61 4.99 5.07
N VAL A 175 -10.38 5.44 5.23
CA VAL A 175 -9.59 5.30 6.48
C VAL A 175 -8.99 6.64 6.85
#